data_179f092cfd006750f91dc178fe33a4e0
#
_entry.id   179f092cfd006750f91dc178fe33a4e0
#
_cell.length_a   1.000
_cell.length_b   1.000
_cell.length_c   1.000
_cell.angle_alpha   90.00
_cell.angle_beta   90.00
_cell.angle_gamma   90.00
#
_symmetry.space_group_name_H-M   'P 1'
#
loop_
_entity.id
_entity.type
_entity.pdbx_description
1 polymer ?
#
loop_
_entity_poly.entity_id
_entity_poly.type
_entity_poly.pdbx_seq_one_letter_code
_entity_poly.pdbx_strand_id
1 'polypeptide(L)'
;MNPKYPIYIISKGRWESRLTARSLDKINVPYHIVVEPQEYDLYCKSLGKHRVLKLPFANLGLGSYPARNFCWEHAKALGYKYHFLFDDNIQNFAKWINGKRKKWTEIKTALLYVEQNANKTNVDILGFEEFIAY
;
A
#
# COMPACT_ATOMS: atom_id res chain seq x y z
N MET A 1 4.44 -7.22 -15.91
CA MET A 1 3.09 -7.48 -15.41
C MET A 1 2.89 -6.79 -14.06
N ASN A 2 1.80 -6.08 -13.89
CA ASN A 2 1.46 -5.44 -12.63
C ASN A 2 0.57 -6.33 -11.77
N PRO A 3 0.55 -6.12 -10.44
CA PRO A 3 -0.44 -6.76 -9.58
C PRO A 3 -1.87 -6.46 -10.08
N LYS A 4 -2.75 -7.45 -9.96
CA LYS A 4 -4.15 -7.31 -10.36
C LYS A 4 -4.99 -6.53 -9.36
N TYR A 5 -4.69 -6.73 -8.08
CA TYR A 5 -5.46 -6.12 -7.01
C TYR A 5 -4.96 -4.72 -6.73
N PRO A 6 -5.86 -3.80 -6.37
CA PRO A 6 -5.47 -2.41 -6.11
C PRO A 6 -4.56 -2.31 -4.88
N ILE A 7 -3.67 -1.35 -4.93
CA ILE A 7 -2.75 -1.04 -3.84
C ILE A 7 -3.15 0.29 -3.22
N TYR A 8 -3.35 0.29 -1.91
CA TYR A 8 -3.66 1.48 -1.14
C TYR A 8 -2.54 1.76 -0.16
N ILE A 9 -2.12 3.02 -0.12
CA ILE A 9 -1.15 3.52 0.85
C ILE A 9 -1.87 4.52 1.73
N ILE A 10 -1.96 4.24 3.03
CA ILE A 10 -2.55 5.17 3.99
C ILE A 10 -1.45 6.09 4.49
N SER A 11 -1.62 7.39 4.34
CA SER A 11 -0.59 8.37 4.68
C SER A 11 -1.16 9.57 5.42
N LYS A 12 -0.39 10.05 6.40
CA LYS A 12 -0.72 11.25 7.16
C LYS A 12 0.57 11.99 7.54
N GLY A 13 0.65 13.26 7.17
CA GLY A 13 1.77 14.13 7.54
C GLY A 13 3.10 13.79 6.86
N ARG A 14 3.11 12.97 5.81
CA ARG A 14 4.36 12.52 5.16
C ARG A 14 4.37 12.80 3.65
N TRP A 15 3.73 13.87 3.24
CA TRP A 15 3.65 14.23 1.82
C TRP A 15 5.02 14.55 1.20
N GLU A 16 6.02 14.90 2.01
CA GLU A 16 7.38 15.17 1.53
C GLU A 16 8.20 13.89 1.33
N SER A 17 8.16 12.96 2.27
CA SER A 17 8.97 11.74 2.21
C SER A 17 8.39 10.69 1.26
N ARG A 18 7.13 10.33 1.42
CA ARG A 18 6.41 9.40 0.53
C ARG A 18 7.20 8.15 0.16
N LEU A 19 7.82 7.49 1.13
CA LEU A 19 8.77 6.39 0.86
C LEU A 19 8.15 5.23 0.09
N THR A 20 6.97 4.77 0.51
CA THR A 20 6.27 3.67 -0.18
C THR A 20 5.88 4.07 -1.60
N ALA A 21 5.33 5.26 -1.78
CA ALA A 21 4.95 5.78 -3.10
C ALA A 21 6.16 5.86 -4.03
N ARG A 22 7.27 6.38 -3.55
CA ARG A 22 8.52 6.46 -4.33
C ARG A 22 9.05 5.08 -4.73
N SER A 23 8.93 4.10 -3.82
CA SER A 23 9.35 2.73 -4.11
C SER A 23 8.51 2.10 -5.23
N LEU A 24 7.21 2.34 -5.23
CA LEU A 24 6.32 1.84 -6.28
C LEU A 24 6.47 2.61 -7.59
N ASP A 25 6.71 3.92 -7.53
CA ASP A 25 6.96 4.75 -8.73
C ASP A 25 8.20 4.28 -9.50
N LYS A 26 9.25 3.90 -8.80
CA LYS A 26 10.49 3.42 -9.42
C LYS A 26 10.29 2.20 -10.32
N ILE A 27 9.29 1.39 -10.03
CA ILE A 27 8.99 0.16 -10.76
C ILE A 27 7.70 0.25 -11.57
N ASN A 28 7.13 1.44 -11.66
CA ASN A 28 5.90 1.72 -12.42
C ASN A 28 4.71 0.84 -11.99
N VAL A 29 4.56 0.60 -10.70
CA VAL A 29 3.41 -0.10 -10.15
C VAL A 29 2.35 0.92 -9.73
N PRO A 30 1.12 0.85 -10.27
CA PRO A 30 0.06 1.78 -9.91
C PRO A 30 -0.41 1.56 -8.46
N TYR A 31 -0.81 2.66 -7.83
CA TYR A 31 -1.29 2.66 -6.45
C TYR A 31 -2.24 3.84 -6.23
N HIS A 32 -2.99 3.78 -5.14
CA HIS A 32 -3.73 4.91 -4.59
C HIS A 32 -3.14 5.28 -3.24
N ILE A 33 -2.89 6.56 -3.03
CA ILE A 33 -2.53 7.07 -1.71
C ILE A 33 -3.77 7.70 -1.08
N VAL A 34 -4.07 7.31 0.14
CA VAL A 34 -5.31 7.68 0.83
C VAL A 34 -4.98 8.66 1.94
N VAL A 35 -5.55 9.85 1.85
CA VAL A 35 -5.20 10.97 2.73
C VAL A 35 -6.43 11.67 3.28
N GLU A 36 -6.28 12.34 4.42
CA GLU A 36 -7.34 13.17 4.97
C GLU A 36 -7.52 14.47 4.16
N PRO A 37 -8.72 15.08 4.20
CA PRO A 37 -9.03 16.22 3.33
C PRO A 37 -8.08 17.40 3.45
N GLN A 38 -7.58 17.70 4.65
CA GLN A 38 -6.67 18.83 4.86
C GLN A 38 -5.31 18.67 4.19
N GLU A 39 -4.92 17.44 3.84
CA GLU A 39 -3.65 17.15 3.19
C GLU A 39 -3.80 16.85 1.70
N TYR A 40 -5.03 16.75 1.22
CA TYR A 40 -5.31 16.32 -0.15
C TYR A 40 -4.57 17.12 -1.21
N ASP A 41 -4.61 18.44 -1.13
CA ASP A 41 -3.97 19.30 -2.13
C ASP A 41 -2.44 19.15 -2.12
N LEU A 42 -1.83 18.96 -0.96
CA LEU A 42 -0.39 18.74 -0.83
C LEU A 42 0.05 17.46 -1.53
N TYR A 43 -0.69 16.37 -1.33
CA TYR A 43 -0.38 15.09 -1.99
C TYR A 43 -0.66 15.14 -3.49
N CYS A 44 -1.75 15.79 -3.91
CA CYS A 44 -2.05 15.96 -5.33
C CYS A 44 -0.96 16.74 -6.07
N LYS A 45 -0.44 17.78 -5.44
CA LYS A 45 0.64 18.60 -5.99
C LYS A 45 1.94 17.79 -6.17
N SER A 46 2.18 16.85 -5.26
CA SER A 46 3.39 16.02 -5.27
C SER A 46 3.28 14.80 -6.19
N LEU A 47 2.11 14.17 -6.28
CA LEU A 47 1.95 12.86 -6.92
C LEU A 47 1.03 12.87 -8.13
N GLY A 48 0.20 13.90 -8.27
CA GLY A 48 -0.86 13.94 -9.26
C GLY A 48 -2.21 13.47 -8.69
N LYS A 49 -3.26 14.17 -9.10
CA LYS A 49 -4.62 13.96 -8.59
C LYS A 49 -5.14 12.54 -8.81
N HIS A 50 -4.71 11.90 -9.89
CA HIS A 50 -5.17 10.55 -10.25
C HIS A 50 -4.74 9.46 -9.26
N ARG A 51 -3.72 9.73 -8.44
CA ARG A 51 -3.19 8.76 -7.46
C ARG A 51 -3.70 9.00 -6.04
N VAL A 52 -4.37 10.10 -5.78
CA VAL A 52 -4.74 10.51 -4.43
C VAL A 52 -6.22 10.34 -4.21
N LEU A 53 -6.59 9.59 -3.16
CA LEU A 53 -7.96 9.43 -2.71
C LEU A 53 -8.18 10.25 -1.44
N LYS A 54 -9.22 11.07 -1.45
CA LYS A 54 -9.58 11.90 -0.31
C LYS A 54 -10.54 11.16 0.61
N LEU A 55 -10.17 11.01 1.87
CA LEU A 55 -11.07 10.48 2.88
C LEU A 55 -12.21 11.46 3.16
N PRO A 56 -13.42 10.96 3.49
CA PRO A 56 -14.57 11.82 3.80
C PRO A 56 -14.58 12.30 5.26
N PHE A 57 -13.48 12.14 5.98
CA PHE A 57 -13.38 12.51 7.40
C PHE A 57 -11.95 12.93 7.73
N ALA A 58 -11.77 13.57 8.88
CA ALA A 58 -10.46 14.02 9.36
C ALA A 58 -10.40 13.95 10.89
N ASN A 59 -9.22 13.63 11.42
CA ASN A 59 -8.88 13.71 12.85
C ASN A 59 -9.91 13.05 13.79
N LEU A 60 -10.37 11.85 13.42
CA LEU A 60 -11.34 11.12 14.23
C LEU A 60 -10.76 10.55 15.55
N GLY A 61 -9.43 10.45 15.64
CA GLY A 61 -8.78 9.88 16.83
C GLY A 61 -8.94 8.37 16.98
N LEU A 62 -9.31 7.68 15.91
CA LEU A 62 -9.53 6.23 15.89
C LEU A 62 -8.40 5.45 15.22
N GLY A 63 -7.24 6.08 15.05
CA GLY A 63 -6.12 5.47 14.35
C GLY A 63 -6.41 5.27 12.87
N SER A 64 -5.87 4.19 12.29
CA SER A 64 -6.01 3.90 10.86
C SER A 64 -7.28 3.11 10.50
N TYR A 65 -8.09 2.71 11.46
CA TYR A 65 -9.28 1.89 11.20
C TYR A 65 -10.25 2.49 10.18
N PRO A 66 -10.65 3.76 10.32
CA PRO A 66 -11.58 4.35 9.35
C PRO A 66 -11.00 4.39 7.94
N ALA A 67 -9.71 4.69 7.79
CA ALA A 67 -9.04 4.71 6.50
C ALA A 67 -8.94 3.31 5.89
N ARG A 68 -8.65 2.29 6.70
CA ARG A 68 -8.62 0.89 6.25
C ARG A 68 -9.99 0.43 5.76
N ASN A 69 -11.04 0.77 6.47
CA ASN A 69 -12.41 0.48 6.05
C ASN A 69 -12.77 1.19 4.75
N PHE A 70 -12.35 2.43 4.58
CA PHE A 70 -12.53 3.17 3.35
C PHE A 70 -11.87 2.45 2.15
N CYS A 71 -10.64 1.98 2.31
CA CYS A 71 -9.93 1.25 1.27
C CYS A 71 -10.66 -0.05 0.90
N TRP A 72 -11.13 -0.79 1.89
CA TRP A 72 -11.90 -2.01 1.68
C TRP A 72 -13.18 -1.74 0.89
N GLU A 73 -13.96 -0.75 1.31
CA GLU A 73 -15.19 -0.38 0.60
C GLU A 73 -14.91 0.11 -0.82
N HIS A 74 -13.83 0.86 -1.03
CA HIS A 74 -13.43 1.33 -2.36
C HIS A 74 -13.06 0.15 -3.28
N ALA A 75 -12.24 -0.78 -2.80
CA ALA A 75 -11.86 -1.96 -3.57
C ALA A 75 -13.07 -2.85 -3.88
N LYS A 76 -13.95 -3.04 -2.90
CA LYS A 76 -15.18 -3.80 -3.04
C LYS A 76 -16.11 -3.18 -4.09
N ALA A 77 -16.27 -1.87 -4.07
CA ALA A 77 -17.08 -1.15 -5.06
C ALA A 77 -16.54 -1.30 -6.49
N LEU A 78 -15.23 -1.46 -6.64
CA LEU A 78 -14.58 -1.75 -7.92
C LEU A 78 -14.66 -3.21 -8.34
N GLY A 79 -15.20 -4.09 -7.48
CA GLY A 79 -15.36 -5.51 -7.77
C GLY A 79 -14.16 -6.40 -7.47
N TYR A 80 -13.22 -5.91 -6.69
CA TYR A 80 -12.03 -6.69 -6.34
C TYR A 80 -12.26 -7.56 -5.10
N LYS A 81 -11.76 -8.79 -5.16
CA LYS A 81 -11.79 -9.76 -4.07
C LYS A 81 -10.78 -9.44 -2.97
N TYR A 82 -9.60 -8.93 -3.36
CA TYR A 82 -8.52 -8.57 -2.47
C TYR A 82 -8.01 -7.17 -2.78
N HIS A 83 -7.29 -6.60 -1.85
CA HIS A 83 -6.53 -5.38 -2.04
C HIS A 83 -5.29 -5.39 -1.16
N PHE A 84 -4.28 -4.61 -1.55
CA PHE A 84 -3.10 -4.39 -0.73
C PHE A 84 -3.28 -3.14 0.12
N LEU A 85 -2.85 -3.23 1.37
CA LEU A 85 -2.73 -2.09 2.28
C LEU A 85 -1.30 -1.95 2.73
N PHE A 86 -0.71 -0.80 2.47
CA PHE A 86 0.65 -0.51 2.89
C PHE A 86 0.72 0.77 3.71
N ASP A 87 1.66 0.79 4.65
CA ASP A 87 2.05 2.02 5.32
C ASP A 87 2.87 2.89 4.38
N ASP A 88 3.06 4.15 4.72
CA ASP A 88 3.72 5.14 3.88
C ASP A 88 5.26 5.20 4.07
N ASN A 89 5.83 4.30 4.85
CA ASN A 89 7.24 4.27 5.20
C ASN A 89 8.00 3.04 4.71
N ILE A 90 7.47 2.31 3.74
CA ILE A 90 8.10 1.10 3.20
C ILE A 90 9.09 1.48 2.10
N GLN A 91 10.35 1.10 2.29
CA GLN A 91 11.40 1.36 1.31
C GLN A 91 11.65 0.17 0.38
N ASN A 92 11.58 -1.05 0.92
CA ASN A 92 11.81 -2.25 0.12
C ASN A 92 11.24 -3.48 0.83
N PHE A 93 11.19 -4.59 0.07
CA PHE A 93 10.83 -5.91 0.57
C PHE A 93 12.07 -6.81 0.59
N ALA A 94 12.02 -7.83 1.44
CA ALA A 94 13.07 -8.83 1.53
C ALA A 94 12.47 -10.22 1.68
N LYS A 95 13.25 -11.25 1.41
CA LYS A 95 12.87 -12.65 1.65
C LYS A 95 13.95 -13.37 2.43
N TRP A 96 13.56 -14.40 3.15
CA TRP A 96 14.49 -15.29 3.86
C TRP A 96 14.99 -16.36 2.91
N ILE A 97 16.30 -16.49 2.81
CA ILE A 97 16.97 -17.56 2.06
C ILE A 97 18.06 -18.13 2.94
N ASN A 98 17.97 -19.42 3.24
CA ASN A 98 18.95 -20.14 4.08
C ASN A 98 19.22 -19.44 5.41
N GLY A 99 18.17 -18.96 6.08
CA GLY A 99 18.27 -18.29 7.37
C GLY A 99 18.80 -16.86 7.31
N LYS A 100 18.98 -16.30 6.12
CA LYS A 100 19.45 -14.92 5.93
C LYS A 100 18.41 -14.08 5.21
N ARG A 101 18.29 -12.83 5.63
CA ARG A 101 17.45 -11.85 4.94
C ARG A 101 18.18 -11.34 3.70
N LYS A 102 17.53 -11.50 2.55
CA LYS A 102 18.03 -10.93 1.30
C LYS A 102 17.00 -9.96 0.72
N LYS A 103 17.46 -8.77 0.32
CA LYS A 103 16.60 -7.79 -0.33
C LYS A 103 16.02 -8.40 -1.60
N TRP A 104 14.71 -8.27 -1.77
CA TRP A 104 14.07 -8.65 -3.02
C TRP A 104 14.44 -7.60 -4.08
N THR A 105 15.07 -8.05 -5.14
CA THR A 105 15.54 -7.14 -6.20
C THR A 105 14.40 -6.47 -6.95
N GLU A 106 13.24 -7.14 -7.02
CA GLU A 106 12.05 -6.63 -7.66
C GLU A 106 10.85 -6.68 -6.73
N ILE A 107 10.41 -5.52 -6.26
CA ILE A 107 9.22 -5.40 -5.41
C ILE A 107 8.00 -5.96 -6.12
N LYS A 108 7.88 -5.74 -7.43
CA LYS A 108 6.78 -6.27 -8.23
C LYS A 108 6.66 -7.79 -8.12
N THR A 109 7.77 -8.51 -8.14
CA THR A 109 7.79 -9.97 -7.97
C THR A 109 7.23 -10.38 -6.61
N ALA A 110 7.57 -9.64 -5.55
CA ALA A 110 7.04 -9.89 -4.22
C ALA A 110 5.51 -9.73 -4.18
N LEU A 111 5.00 -8.68 -4.79
CA LEU A 111 3.56 -8.42 -4.85
C LEU A 111 2.83 -9.50 -5.63
N LEU A 112 3.35 -9.89 -6.79
CA LEU A 112 2.77 -10.96 -7.61
C LEU A 112 2.77 -12.30 -6.88
N TYR A 113 3.83 -12.60 -6.14
CA TYR A 113 3.93 -13.80 -5.33
C TYR A 113 2.83 -13.86 -4.27
N VAL A 114 2.59 -12.75 -3.57
CA VAL A 114 1.53 -12.66 -2.56
C VAL A 114 0.15 -12.84 -3.20
N GLU A 115 -0.11 -12.22 -4.35
CA GLU A 115 -1.39 -12.41 -5.07
C GLU A 115 -1.63 -13.86 -5.45
N GLN A 116 -0.63 -14.55 -5.99
CA GLN A 116 -0.73 -15.95 -6.37
C GLN A 116 -1.03 -16.83 -5.17
N ASN A 117 -0.38 -16.59 -4.04
CA ASN A 117 -0.63 -17.34 -2.82
C ASN A 117 -2.01 -17.07 -2.24
N ALA A 118 -2.49 -15.84 -2.25
CA ALA A 118 -3.82 -15.49 -1.78
C ALA A 118 -4.89 -16.23 -2.62
N ASN A 119 -4.77 -16.21 -3.93
CA ASN A 119 -5.70 -16.90 -4.82
C ASN A 119 -5.65 -18.42 -4.68
N LYS A 120 -4.45 -18.97 -4.53
CA LYS A 120 -4.24 -20.43 -4.43
C LYS A 120 -4.71 -21.00 -3.11
N THR A 121 -4.48 -20.29 -2.00
CA THR A 121 -4.80 -20.79 -0.66
C THR A 121 -6.19 -20.36 -0.18
N ASN A 122 -6.82 -19.42 -0.87
CA ASN A 122 -8.14 -18.87 -0.54
C ASN A 122 -8.22 -18.36 0.91
N VAL A 123 -7.17 -17.71 1.36
CA VAL A 123 -7.13 -17.08 2.69
C VAL A 123 -7.79 -15.70 2.66
N ASP A 124 -8.32 -15.26 3.80
CA ASP A 124 -8.95 -13.94 3.89
C ASP A 124 -7.91 -12.82 4.01
N ILE A 125 -6.83 -13.07 4.73
CA ILE A 125 -5.76 -12.11 4.97
C ILE A 125 -4.41 -12.78 4.77
N LEU A 126 -3.53 -12.12 4.02
CA LEU A 126 -2.15 -12.54 3.83
C LEU A 126 -1.26 -11.32 3.97
N GLY A 127 -0.17 -11.43 4.70
CA GLY A 127 0.69 -10.29 4.96
C GLY A 127 2.16 -10.57 4.79
N PHE A 128 2.94 -9.50 4.79
CA PHE A 128 4.39 -9.53 4.90
C PHE A 128 4.77 -9.43 6.37
N GLU A 129 5.81 -10.15 6.76
CA GLU A 129 6.37 -10.00 8.09
C GLU A 129 7.20 -8.72 8.16
N GLU A 130 6.98 -7.92 9.19
CA GLU A 130 7.76 -6.73 9.42
C GLU A 130 9.11 -7.12 10.03
N PHE A 131 10.19 -6.58 9.49
CA PHE A 131 11.51 -6.75 10.05
C PHE A 131 11.85 -5.57 10.96
N ILE A 132 12.04 -5.88 12.24
CA ILE A 132 12.51 -4.91 13.22
C ILE A 132 13.98 -5.21 13.51
N ALA A 133 14.85 -4.28 13.17
CA ALA A 133 16.27 -4.36 13.51
C ALA A 133 16.47 -3.80 14.93
N TYR A 134 17.02 -4.59 15.81
CA TYR A 134 17.41 -4.17 17.14
C TYR A 134 18.89 -3.76 17.17
#